data_e9918aef29646c5e75ac44cb4049ff45
#
_entry.id   e9918aef29646c5e75ac44cb4049ff45
#
_cell.length_a   1.000
_cell.length_b   1.000
_cell.length_c   1.000
_cell.angle_alpha   90.00
_cell.angle_beta   90.00
_cell.angle_gamma   90.00
#
_symmetry.space_group_name_H-M   'P 1'
#
loop_
_entity.id
_entity.type
_entity.pdbx_description
1 polymer ?
#
loop_
_entity_poly.entity_id
_entity_poly.type
_entity_poly.pdbx_seq_one_letter_code
_entity_poly.pdbx_strand_id
1 'polypeptide(L)'
;MKKSLIYIFILLSVMACLDDKSNYDYKDLNDFENWDRNGVSNVAGSYTLYPGEEILLEPKVRFSIDTLNPDASYAWYLGEEEEMTLLSDQLNYTYKADQIGKFTLLFCATDNKTNVTFTKELTVSVVASWKNGWMILSRSAGNESQLSMILSKKQSISEIVDGKEVSRDTVVYVGENINVVPSLGRGPRKLVENFIYPTAIGMQVEDEVMVLQESGPVELDGNELTPVGYARNEFFDGIPDRFDPVDAVLTFDGKWLLNSDDYIYM
;
A
#
# COMPACT_ATOMS: atom_id res chain seq x y z
N MET A 1 -26.46 27.24 -68.87
CA MET A 1 -25.33 26.33 -68.89
C MET A 1 -24.52 26.31 -67.51
N LYS A 2 -24.24 27.43 -66.84
CA LYS A 2 -23.49 27.41 -65.58
C LYS A 2 -24.17 26.69 -64.39
N LYS A 3 -25.51 26.74 -64.35
CA LYS A 3 -26.25 26.04 -63.27
C LYS A 3 -26.29 24.53 -63.40
N SER A 4 -26.29 24.02 -64.64
CA SER A 4 -26.30 22.58 -64.91
C SER A 4 -24.98 21.89 -64.55
N LEU A 5 -23.86 22.63 -64.70
CA LEU A 5 -22.53 22.10 -64.36
C LEU A 5 -22.36 21.91 -62.86
N ILE A 6 -22.96 22.77 -62.04
CA ILE A 6 -22.91 22.70 -60.54
C ILE A 6 -23.67 21.46 -60.05
N TYR A 7 -24.82 21.14 -60.66
CA TYR A 7 -25.58 19.93 -60.27
C TYR A 7 -24.85 18.63 -60.63
N ILE A 8 -24.13 18.61 -61.78
CA ILE A 8 -23.28 17.46 -62.14
C ILE A 8 -22.11 17.27 -61.20
N PHE A 9 -21.48 18.38 -60.72
CA PHE A 9 -20.40 18.31 -59.79
C PHE A 9 -20.83 17.85 -58.38
N ILE A 10 -22.04 18.26 -57.96
CA ILE A 10 -22.63 17.81 -56.68
C ILE A 10 -23.04 16.31 -56.80
N LEU A 11 -23.55 15.87 -57.95
CA LEU A 11 -23.90 14.47 -58.13
C LEU A 11 -22.67 13.54 -58.16
N LEU A 12 -21.56 13.99 -58.72
CA LEU A 12 -20.29 13.25 -58.74
C LEU A 12 -19.61 13.18 -57.34
N SER A 13 -19.79 14.21 -56.52
CA SER A 13 -19.23 14.20 -55.17
C SER A 13 -19.99 13.27 -54.22
N VAL A 14 -21.25 12.97 -54.45
CA VAL A 14 -22.04 12.05 -53.63
C VAL A 14 -21.75 10.58 -54.00
N MET A 15 -21.32 10.29 -55.24
CA MET A 15 -20.94 8.93 -55.61
C MET A 15 -19.53 8.52 -55.21
N ALA A 16 -18.66 9.45 -54.85
CA ALA A 16 -17.29 9.15 -54.41
C ALA A 16 -17.23 8.55 -52.99
N CYS A 17 -18.33 8.62 -52.22
CA CYS A 17 -18.40 8.05 -50.86
C CYS A 17 -19.06 6.65 -50.79
N LEU A 18 -19.46 6.05 -51.90
CA LEU A 18 -20.27 4.83 -51.90
C LEU A 18 -19.53 3.55 -52.24
N ASP A 19 -18.26 3.63 -52.53
CA ASP A 19 -17.49 2.42 -52.88
C ASP A 19 -16.14 2.43 -52.13
N ASP A 20 -16.20 2.65 -50.82
CA ASP A 20 -15.08 2.26 -49.97
C ASP A 20 -15.07 0.72 -49.88
N LYS A 21 -14.51 0.12 -50.91
CA LYS A 21 -14.02 -1.26 -50.85
C LYS A 21 -12.74 -1.28 -50.06
N SER A 22 -12.79 -0.70 -48.85
CA SER A 22 -11.73 -0.89 -47.86
C SER A 22 -11.69 -2.38 -47.59
N ASN A 23 -10.67 -3.00 -48.12
CA ASN A 23 -10.36 -4.41 -47.89
C ASN A 23 -9.77 -4.53 -46.46
N TYR A 24 -10.56 -4.07 -45.46
CA TYR A 24 -10.23 -4.27 -44.06
C TYR A 24 -10.51 -5.73 -43.76
N ASP A 25 -9.47 -6.50 -43.76
CA ASP A 25 -9.48 -7.86 -43.24
C ASP A 25 -9.60 -7.73 -41.69
N TYR A 26 -10.86 -7.52 -41.23
CA TYR A 26 -11.17 -7.45 -39.82
C TYR A 26 -10.88 -8.82 -39.20
N LYS A 27 -9.79 -8.93 -38.50
CA LYS A 27 -9.54 -10.09 -37.63
C LYS A 27 -10.30 -9.91 -36.34
N ASP A 28 -11.02 -10.94 -35.95
CA ASP A 28 -11.59 -10.99 -34.62
C ASP A 28 -10.42 -10.90 -33.59
N LEU A 29 -10.45 -9.87 -32.77
CA LEU A 29 -9.47 -9.69 -31.72
C LEU A 29 -9.92 -10.48 -30.47
N ASN A 30 -9.00 -11.16 -29.86
CA ASN A 30 -9.21 -11.68 -28.51
C ASN A 30 -9.48 -10.51 -27.54
N ASP A 31 -10.35 -10.77 -26.61
CA ASP A 31 -10.54 -9.96 -25.43
C ASP A 31 -10.51 -10.88 -24.21
N PHE A 32 -10.28 -10.38 -23.01
CA PHE A 32 -10.41 -11.21 -21.84
C PHE A 32 -11.89 -11.47 -21.53
N GLU A 33 -12.26 -12.73 -21.46
CA GLU A 33 -13.57 -13.11 -20.96
C GLU A 33 -13.65 -12.75 -19.47
N ASN A 34 -14.59 -11.88 -19.11
CA ASN A 34 -14.75 -11.36 -17.76
C ASN A 34 -13.55 -10.55 -17.22
N TRP A 35 -12.83 -9.86 -18.09
CA TRP A 35 -11.91 -8.80 -17.69
C TRP A 35 -12.71 -7.62 -17.15
N ASP A 36 -13.67 -7.95 -16.35
CA ASP A 36 -14.55 -7.00 -15.75
C ASP A 36 -13.91 -6.40 -14.50
N ARG A 37 -14.71 -5.68 -13.77
CA ARG A 37 -14.35 -4.98 -12.52
C ARG A 37 -13.70 -5.87 -11.47
N ASN A 38 -13.82 -7.18 -11.57
CA ASN A 38 -13.24 -8.18 -10.66
C ASN A 38 -11.93 -8.75 -11.21
N GLY A 39 -11.60 -8.43 -12.46
CA GLY A 39 -10.34 -8.76 -13.13
C GLY A 39 -10.11 -10.23 -13.33
N VAL A 40 -8.85 -10.58 -13.58
CA VAL A 40 -8.39 -11.95 -13.66
C VAL A 40 -8.80 -12.70 -12.41
N SER A 41 -9.52 -13.80 -12.57
CA SER A 41 -9.90 -14.62 -11.43
C SER A 41 -8.66 -15.15 -10.72
N ASN A 42 -8.72 -15.29 -9.41
CA ASN A 42 -7.66 -15.78 -8.54
C ASN A 42 -6.56 -14.77 -8.15
N VAL A 43 -6.70 -13.48 -8.51
CA VAL A 43 -5.81 -12.40 -8.02
C VAL A 43 -6.67 -11.23 -7.55
N ALA A 44 -6.47 -10.79 -6.32
CA ALA A 44 -7.15 -9.62 -5.78
C ALA A 44 -6.56 -8.31 -6.36
N GLY A 45 -7.34 -7.23 -6.35
CA GLY A 45 -6.87 -5.91 -6.76
C GLY A 45 -5.93 -5.26 -5.74
N SER A 46 -5.88 -5.76 -4.50
CA SER A 46 -4.99 -5.26 -3.46
C SER A 46 -4.60 -6.34 -2.46
N TYR A 47 -3.38 -6.21 -1.93
CA TYR A 47 -2.81 -7.06 -0.89
C TYR A 47 -2.17 -6.20 0.18
N THR A 48 -2.21 -6.67 1.42
CA THR A 48 -1.45 -6.10 2.53
C THR A 48 -0.52 -7.17 3.06
N LEU A 49 0.78 -6.87 3.06
CA LEU A 49 1.85 -7.78 3.49
C LEU A 49 2.69 -7.11 4.58
N TYR A 50 3.40 -7.93 5.34
CA TYR A 50 4.45 -7.49 6.26
C TYR A 50 5.84 -7.76 5.65
N PRO A 51 6.88 -7.02 6.07
CA PRO A 51 8.24 -7.24 5.61
C PRO A 51 8.67 -8.70 5.77
N GLY A 52 9.18 -9.29 4.68
CA GLY A 52 9.60 -10.69 4.61
C GLY A 52 8.49 -11.68 4.24
N GLU A 53 7.21 -11.27 4.20
CA GLU A 53 6.14 -12.14 3.71
C GLU A 53 6.21 -12.31 2.19
N GLU A 54 5.73 -13.44 1.73
CA GLU A 54 5.63 -13.78 0.31
C GLU A 54 4.18 -14.07 -0.06
N ILE A 55 3.78 -13.66 -1.26
CA ILE A 55 2.49 -14.00 -1.82
C ILE A 55 2.65 -14.61 -3.19
N LEU A 56 2.04 -15.78 -3.40
CA LEU A 56 1.96 -16.42 -4.71
C LEU A 56 0.77 -15.84 -5.49
N LEU A 57 1.05 -15.23 -6.62
CA LEU A 57 0.09 -14.67 -7.57
C LEU A 57 -0.11 -15.67 -8.72
N GLU A 58 -1.31 -16.21 -8.83
CA GLU A 58 -1.68 -17.23 -9.82
C GLU A 58 -2.87 -16.76 -10.65
N PRO A 59 -2.68 -15.80 -11.56
CA PRO A 59 -3.78 -15.30 -12.38
C PRO A 59 -4.31 -16.40 -13.30
N LYS A 60 -5.62 -16.50 -13.41
CA LYS A 60 -6.28 -17.34 -14.41
C LYS A 60 -6.71 -16.46 -15.56
N VAL A 61 -6.03 -16.61 -16.66
CA VAL A 61 -6.28 -15.86 -17.90
C VAL A 61 -7.21 -16.67 -18.82
N ARG A 62 -8.23 -16.02 -19.35
CA ARG A 62 -9.18 -16.62 -20.28
C ARG A 62 -9.53 -15.61 -21.36
N PHE A 63 -9.25 -15.97 -22.60
CA PHE A 63 -9.60 -15.16 -23.76
C PHE A 63 -10.97 -15.51 -24.33
N SER A 64 -11.62 -14.54 -24.97
CA SER A 64 -12.95 -14.70 -25.57
C SER A 64 -12.98 -15.71 -26.72
N ILE A 65 -11.89 -15.84 -27.49
CA ILE A 65 -11.78 -16.73 -28.64
C ILE A 65 -11.05 -18.01 -28.27
N ASP A 66 -9.90 -17.92 -27.61
CA ASP A 66 -9.04 -19.05 -27.22
C ASP A 66 -9.20 -19.38 -25.73
N THR A 67 -10.35 -19.89 -25.34
CA THR A 67 -10.74 -20.05 -23.93
C THR A 67 -9.96 -21.09 -23.15
N LEU A 68 -9.48 -22.17 -23.81
CA LEU A 68 -8.90 -23.31 -23.07
C LEU A 68 -7.37 -23.30 -23.00
N ASN A 69 -6.71 -22.81 -24.05
CA ASN A 69 -5.25 -22.75 -24.13
C ASN A 69 -4.86 -21.46 -24.85
N PRO A 70 -4.86 -20.33 -24.17
CA PRO A 70 -4.50 -19.06 -24.79
C PRO A 70 -3.04 -19.09 -25.22
N ASP A 71 -2.79 -18.78 -26.50
CA ASP A 71 -1.44 -18.53 -27.03
C ASP A 71 -1.01 -17.12 -26.60
N ALA A 72 -0.49 -17.02 -25.38
CA ALA A 72 -0.18 -15.77 -24.73
C ALA A 72 1.19 -15.77 -24.06
N SER A 73 1.80 -14.62 -24.04
CA SER A 73 2.99 -14.30 -23.24
C SER A 73 2.59 -13.48 -22.04
N TYR A 74 3.30 -13.66 -20.94
CA TYR A 74 2.99 -13.00 -19.67
C TYR A 74 4.16 -12.17 -19.19
N ALA A 75 3.88 -11.14 -18.41
CA ALA A 75 4.90 -10.35 -17.72
C ALA A 75 4.33 -9.71 -16.45
N TRP A 76 5.19 -9.62 -15.45
CA TRP A 76 4.93 -8.89 -14.21
C TRP A 76 5.91 -7.73 -14.10
N TYR A 77 5.40 -6.57 -13.79
CA TYR A 77 6.21 -5.36 -13.59
C TYR A 77 5.95 -4.76 -12.21
N LEU A 78 6.96 -4.07 -11.69
CA LEU A 78 6.85 -3.20 -10.53
C LEU A 78 7.01 -1.76 -10.99
N GLY A 79 6.14 -0.86 -10.53
CA GLY A 79 6.20 0.57 -10.83
C GLY A 79 5.01 1.08 -11.62
N GLU A 80 5.06 2.35 -11.98
CA GLU A 80 4.06 3.06 -12.79
C GLU A 80 4.59 3.31 -14.21
N GLU A 81 3.72 3.74 -15.12
CA GLU A 81 3.93 3.74 -16.59
C GLU A 81 5.30 4.24 -17.10
N GLU A 82 5.96 5.15 -16.42
CA GLU A 82 7.25 5.73 -16.87
C GLU A 82 8.48 5.02 -16.29
N GLU A 83 8.33 4.25 -15.20
CA GLU A 83 9.44 3.58 -14.50
C GLU A 83 9.09 2.14 -14.11
N MET A 84 8.76 1.31 -15.10
CA MET A 84 8.44 -0.10 -14.83
C MET A 84 9.69 -0.98 -14.85
N THR A 85 9.82 -1.79 -13.80
CA THR A 85 10.85 -2.83 -13.71
C THR A 85 10.24 -4.20 -13.93
N LEU A 86 10.75 -4.97 -14.90
CA LEU A 86 10.32 -6.35 -15.13
C LEU A 86 10.71 -7.23 -13.94
N LEU A 87 9.74 -7.93 -13.37
CA LEU A 87 9.92 -8.86 -12.26
C LEU A 87 9.93 -10.32 -12.72
N SER A 88 9.07 -10.69 -13.67
CA SER A 88 8.91 -12.06 -14.17
C SER A 88 8.24 -12.07 -15.54
N ASP A 89 8.57 -13.08 -16.35
CA ASP A 89 7.93 -13.40 -17.63
C ASP A 89 7.02 -14.64 -17.55
N GLN A 90 6.76 -15.11 -16.32
CA GLN A 90 5.94 -16.30 -16.08
C GLN A 90 4.49 -15.89 -15.75
N LEU A 91 3.53 -16.79 -16.02
CA LEU A 91 2.14 -16.59 -15.62
C LEU A 91 2.02 -16.41 -14.11
N ASN A 92 2.61 -17.34 -13.34
CA ASN A 92 2.61 -17.29 -11.89
C ASN A 92 3.85 -16.55 -11.38
N TYR A 93 3.66 -15.72 -10.37
CA TYR A 93 4.74 -14.95 -9.78
C TYR A 93 4.63 -14.93 -8.25
N THR A 94 5.76 -15.13 -7.57
CA THR A 94 5.83 -14.95 -6.11
C THR A 94 6.43 -13.58 -5.81
N TYR A 95 5.61 -12.69 -5.29
CA TYR A 95 6.06 -11.38 -4.80
C TYR A 95 6.56 -11.53 -3.38
N LYS A 96 7.72 -10.95 -3.09
CA LYS A 96 8.31 -10.87 -1.76
C LYS A 96 8.32 -9.43 -1.27
N ALA A 97 7.82 -9.22 -0.07
CA ALA A 97 7.72 -7.92 0.57
C ALA A 97 9.06 -7.53 1.24
N ASP A 98 10.00 -7.00 0.48
CA ASP A 98 11.34 -6.65 0.99
C ASP A 98 11.43 -5.21 1.54
N GLN A 99 10.51 -4.32 1.16
CA GLN A 99 10.51 -2.91 1.57
C GLN A 99 9.12 -2.47 2.00
N ILE A 100 9.09 -1.63 3.05
CA ILE A 100 7.85 -0.98 3.51
C ILE A 100 7.44 0.07 2.49
N GLY A 101 6.14 0.14 2.17
CA GLY A 101 5.60 1.10 1.22
C GLY A 101 4.38 0.58 0.48
N LYS A 102 3.91 1.40 -0.45
CA LYS A 102 2.83 1.04 -1.36
C LYS A 102 3.41 0.86 -2.75
N PHE A 103 3.21 -0.30 -3.31
CA PHE A 103 3.77 -0.70 -4.60
C PHE A 103 2.65 -1.04 -5.57
N THR A 104 2.83 -0.65 -6.82
CA THR A 104 1.96 -1.06 -7.92
C THR A 104 2.61 -2.22 -8.66
N LEU A 105 1.91 -3.34 -8.75
CA LEU A 105 2.26 -4.46 -9.61
C LEU A 105 1.37 -4.43 -10.84
N LEU A 106 1.97 -4.53 -12.02
CA LEU A 106 1.26 -4.62 -13.27
C LEU A 106 1.43 -6.02 -13.86
N PHE A 107 0.34 -6.75 -13.98
CA PHE A 107 0.27 -8.00 -14.74
C PHE A 107 -0.10 -7.70 -16.18
N CYS A 108 0.68 -8.23 -17.12
CA CYS A 108 0.45 -8.12 -18.55
C CYS A 108 0.23 -9.52 -19.15
N ALA A 109 -0.76 -9.64 -20.03
CA ALA A 109 -0.97 -10.82 -20.86
C ALA A 109 -1.08 -10.37 -22.31
N THR A 110 -0.20 -10.84 -23.17
CA THR A 110 -0.13 -10.48 -24.57
C THR A 110 -0.61 -11.65 -25.43
N ASP A 111 -1.64 -11.44 -26.23
CA ASP A 111 -2.06 -12.41 -27.25
C ASP A 111 -1.00 -12.46 -28.36
N ASN A 112 -0.31 -13.60 -28.51
CA ASN A 112 0.77 -13.76 -29.46
C ASN A 112 0.30 -13.72 -30.94
N LYS A 113 -0.99 -13.93 -31.20
CA LYS A 113 -1.55 -13.89 -32.57
C LYS A 113 -1.81 -12.47 -33.06
N THR A 114 -2.28 -11.62 -32.15
CA THR A 114 -2.70 -10.24 -32.47
C THR A 114 -1.72 -9.20 -31.97
N ASN A 115 -0.81 -9.58 -31.07
CA ASN A 115 0.13 -8.72 -30.36
C ASN A 115 -0.58 -7.64 -29.50
N VAL A 116 -1.80 -7.90 -29.07
CA VAL A 116 -2.56 -7.05 -28.17
C VAL A 116 -2.23 -7.43 -26.74
N THR A 117 -1.83 -6.45 -25.93
CA THR A 117 -1.50 -6.63 -24.51
C THR A 117 -2.64 -6.13 -23.63
N PHE A 118 -3.06 -6.97 -22.71
CA PHE A 118 -4.03 -6.65 -21.67
C PHE A 118 -3.30 -6.52 -20.35
N THR A 119 -3.71 -5.56 -19.53
CA THR A 119 -3.06 -5.25 -18.28
C THR A 119 -4.01 -5.31 -17.11
N LYS A 120 -3.51 -5.76 -15.95
CA LYS A 120 -4.18 -5.66 -14.67
C LYS A 120 -3.24 -5.10 -13.62
N GLU A 121 -3.69 -4.02 -13.01
CA GLU A 121 -3.00 -3.39 -11.91
C GLU A 121 -3.43 -4.00 -10.57
N LEU A 122 -2.45 -4.20 -9.68
CA LEU A 122 -2.64 -4.64 -8.30
C LEU A 122 -1.85 -3.73 -7.38
N THR A 123 -2.44 -3.39 -6.25
CA THR A 123 -1.74 -2.63 -5.21
C THR A 123 -1.22 -3.59 -4.15
N VAL A 124 0.07 -3.52 -3.83
CA VAL A 124 0.65 -4.21 -2.68
C VAL A 124 1.09 -3.18 -1.66
N SER A 125 0.47 -3.22 -0.49
CA SER A 125 0.84 -2.38 0.66
C SER A 125 1.68 -3.22 1.62
N VAL A 126 2.99 -2.95 1.68
CA VAL A 126 3.87 -3.54 2.68
C VAL A 126 3.89 -2.60 3.87
N VAL A 127 3.25 -3.03 4.94
CA VAL A 127 3.10 -2.21 6.16
C VAL A 127 4.07 -2.66 7.23
N ALA A 128 4.57 -1.71 8.01
CA ALA A 128 5.39 -2.03 9.16
C ALA A 128 4.64 -2.97 10.10
N SER A 129 5.31 -3.99 10.60
CA SER A 129 4.73 -4.99 11.49
C SER A 129 4.21 -4.39 12.81
N TRP A 130 4.71 -3.22 13.20
CA TRP A 130 4.30 -2.51 14.42
C TRP A 130 3.00 -1.74 14.35
N LYS A 131 2.38 -1.58 13.20
CA LYS A 131 1.04 -0.97 13.11
C LYS A 131 -0.09 -1.84 13.64
N ASN A 132 0.14 -3.15 13.77
CA ASN A 132 -0.86 -4.09 14.25
C ASN A 132 -0.32 -4.91 15.42
N GLY A 133 -0.69 -4.54 16.62
CA GLY A 133 -0.26 -5.21 17.82
C GLY A 133 -0.23 -4.31 19.05
N TRP A 134 0.59 -4.68 20.00
CA TRP A 134 0.79 -3.91 21.22
C TRP A 134 2.25 -3.51 21.35
N MET A 135 2.49 -2.22 21.48
CA MET A 135 3.77 -1.67 21.90
C MET A 135 3.91 -1.77 23.43
N ILE A 136 5.05 -2.24 23.87
CA ILE A 136 5.36 -2.41 25.27
C ILE A 136 6.65 -1.67 25.59
N LEU A 137 6.55 -0.61 26.38
CA LEU A 137 7.70 0.05 26.96
C LEU A 137 8.08 -0.62 28.27
N SER A 138 9.27 -1.11 28.37
CA SER A 138 9.78 -1.81 29.55
C SER A 138 11.12 -1.24 30.03
N ARG A 139 11.50 -1.61 31.23
CA ARG A 139 12.75 -1.21 31.90
C ARG A 139 13.65 -2.42 31.99
N SER A 140 14.89 -2.32 31.48
CA SER A 140 15.90 -3.33 31.67
C SER A 140 16.46 -3.27 33.11
N ALA A 141 17.24 -4.30 33.50
CA ALA A 141 17.95 -4.30 34.81
C ALA A 141 18.92 -3.13 34.94
N GLY A 142 19.42 -2.57 33.83
CA GLY A 142 20.30 -1.40 33.79
C GLY A 142 19.58 -0.05 33.75
N ASN A 143 18.28 -0.01 34.02
CA ASN A 143 17.42 1.18 33.87
C ASN A 143 17.31 1.70 32.43
N GLU A 144 17.60 0.87 31.41
CA GLU A 144 17.47 1.26 30.02
C GLU A 144 16.02 1.11 29.55
N SER A 145 15.59 2.01 28.70
CA SER A 145 14.29 1.94 28.06
C SER A 145 14.34 0.93 26.90
N GLN A 146 13.40 0.00 26.90
CA GLN A 146 13.27 -1.02 25.86
C GLN A 146 11.86 -0.96 25.29
N LEU A 147 11.76 -0.84 23.97
CA LEU A 147 10.51 -0.90 23.23
C LEU A 147 10.39 -2.27 22.58
N SER A 148 9.32 -2.98 22.87
CA SER A 148 9.04 -4.29 22.31
C SER A 148 7.64 -4.31 21.68
N MET A 149 7.43 -5.22 20.74
CA MET A 149 6.16 -5.37 20.04
C MET A 149 5.65 -6.80 20.15
N ILE A 150 4.36 -6.92 20.48
CA ILE A 150 3.61 -8.16 20.29
C ILE A 150 2.79 -7.96 19.01
N LEU A 151 3.13 -8.72 17.98
CA LEU A 151 2.53 -8.59 16.66
C LEU A 151 1.23 -9.36 16.57
N SER A 152 0.24 -8.76 15.95
CA SER A 152 -1.05 -9.39 15.67
C SER A 152 -1.49 -9.13 14.23
N LYS A 153 -2.36 -9.99 13.71
CA LYS A 153 -3.04 -9.75 12.44
C LYS A 153 -4.52 -10.08 12.55
N LYS A 154 -5.33 -9.36 11.76
CA LYS A 154 -6.72 -9.75 11.55
C LYS A 154 -6.76 -10.97 10.64
N GLN A 155 -7.57 -11.94 11.00
CA GLN A 155 -7.82 -13.14 10.21
C GLN A 155 -9.32 -13.41 10.19
N SER A 156 -9.87 -13.58 9.00
CA SER A 156 -11.25 -14.04 8.85
C SER A 156 -11.29 -15.56 9.01
N ILE A 157 -12.08 -16.03 9.93
CA ILE A 157 -12.36 -17.45 10.13
C ILE A 157 -13.80 -17.74 9.76
N SER A 158 -14.03 -18.83 9.00
CA SER A 158 -15.35 -19.31 8.67
C SER A 158 -15.71 -20.46 9.58
N GLU A 159 -16.88 -20.38 10.19
CA GLU A 159 -17.47 -21.41 11.05
C GLU A 159 -18.85 -21.80 10.52
N ILE A 160 -19.22 -23.06 10.66
CA ILE A 160 -20.59 -23.50 10.34
C ILE A 160 -21.43 -23.37 11.61
N VAL A 161 -22.35 -22.42 11.61
CA VAL A 161 -23.32 -22.20 12.67
C VAL A 161 -24.74 -22.50 12.12
N ASP A 162 -25.43 -23.44 12.72
CA ASP A 162 -26.76 -23.90 12.28
C ASP A 162 -26.81 -24.28 10.79
N GLY A 163 -25.76 -24.93 10.28
CA GLY A 163 -25.66 -25.39 8.89
C GLY A 163 -25.38 -24.26 7.86
N LYS A 164 -25.10 -23.06 8.31
CA LYS A 164 -24.71 -21.92 7.47
C LYS A 164 -23.25 -21.52 7.74
N GLU A 165 -22.52 -21.22 6.70
CA GLU A 165 -21.18 -20.65 6.83
C GLU A 165 -21.30 -19.18 7.30
N VAL A 166 -20.67 -18.90 8.44
CA VAL A 166 -20.58 -17.56 9.01
C VAL A 166 -19.09 -17.19 9.09
N SER A 167 -18.72 -16.11 8.45
CA SER A 167 -17.37 -15.57 8.54
C SER A 167 -17.33 -14.50 9.64
N ARG A 168 -16.29 -14.56 10.47
CA ARG A 168 -15.99 -13.53 11.48
C ARG A 168 -14.52 -13.18 11.48
N ASP A 169 -14.24 -11.90 11.70
CA ASP A 169 -12.86 -11.44 11.89
C ASP A 169 -12.41 -11.71 13.33
N THR A 170 -11.22 -12.22 13.47
CA THR A 170 -10.54 -12.40 14.75
C THR A 170 -9.14 -11.79 14.67
N VAL A 171 -8.53 -11.52 15.82
CA VAL A 171 -7.15 -11.07 15.92
C VAL A 171 -6.33 -12.25 16.41
N VAL A 172 -5.29 -12.60 15.67
CA VAL A 172 -4.39 -13.69 16.02
C VAL A 172 -2.99 -13.15 16.31
N TYR A 173 -2.35 -13.74 17.30
CA TYR A 173 -0.93 -13.51 17.57
C TYR A 173 -0.07 -14.07 16.43
N VAL A 174 0.92 -13.30 15.99
CA VAL A 174 1.81 -13.71 14.90
C VAL A 174 3.29 -13.70 15.27
N GLY A 175 3.65 -13.10 16.40
CA GLY A 175 5.02 -13.10 16.89
C GLY A 175 5.31 -11.93 17.82
N GLU A 176 6.55 -11.86 18.26
CA GLU A 176 7.07 -10.78 19.10
C GLU A 176 8.44 -10.32 18.61
N ASN A 177 8.69 -9.02 18.72
CA ASN A 177 10.02 -8.43 18.52
C ASN A 177 10.43 -7.71 19.80
N ILE A 178 11.56 -8.10 20.36
CA ILE A 178 12.08 -7.56 21.60
C ILE A 178 13.12 -6.49 21.30
N ASN A 179 13.03 -5.34 21.99
CA ASN A 179 13.97 -4.23 21.86
C ASN A 179 14.13 -3.76 20.39
N VAL A 180 13.01 -3.42 19.80
CA VAL A 180 12.92 -2.99 18.36
C VAL A 180 13.67 -1.68 18.09
N VAL A 181 13.94 -0.86 19.12
CA VAL A 181 14.70 0.40 18.99
C VAL A 181 15.94 0.31 19.90
N PRO A 182 17.11 -0.03 19.35
CA PRO A 182 18.34 -0.05 20.12
C PRO A 182 18.71 1.34 20.66
N SER A 183 19.26 1.40 21.88
CA SER A 183 19.76 2.64 22.50
C SER A 183 18.71 3.75 22.66
N LEU A 184 17.47 3.37 22.93
CA LEU A 184 16.35 4.30 23.07
C LEU A 184 16.57 5.35 24.17
N GLY A 185 17.19 4.97 25.29
CA GLY A 185 17.47 5.83 26.42
C GLY A 185 17.32 5.13 27.78
N ARG A 186 17.01 5.89 28.83
CA ARG A 186 16.96 5.36 30.21
C ARG A 186 15.75 5.89 30.96
N GLY A 187 15.30 5.08 31.94
CA GLY A 187 14.23 5.45 32.85
C GLY A 187 12.87 5.58 32.16
N PRO A 188 12.34 4.50 31.54
CA PRO A 188 11.08 4.55 30.78
C PRO A 188 9.92 4.96 31.69
N ARG A 189 9.02 5.80 31.16
CA ARG A 189 7.84 6.33 31.86
C ARG A 189 6.54 6.02 31.14
N LYS A 190 6.42 6.47 29.89
CA LYS A 190 5.16 6.39 29.14
C LYS A 190 5.41 6.31 27.64
N LEU A 191 4.52 5.62 26.93
CA LEU A 191 4.36 5.72 25.49
C LEU A 191 3.16 6.61 25.17
N VAL A 192 3.33 7.46 24.18
CA VAL A 192 2.26 8.25 23.58
C VAL A 192 2.30 8.02 22.09
N GLU A 193 1.15 7.73 21.51
CA GLU A 193 1.04 7.46 20.09
C GLU A 193 0.07 8.44 19.44
N ASN A 194 0.33 8.77 18.19
CA ASN A 194 -0.53 9.56 17.35
C ASN A 194 -0.61 8.92 15.97
N PHE A 195 -1.55 8.00 15.81
CA PHE A 195 -1.85 7.41 14.52
C PHE A 195 -3.04 8.14 13.91
N ILE A 196 -2.77 9.08 13.03
CA ILE A 196 -3.80 9.89 12.41
C ILE A 196 -4.31 9.16 11.18
N TYR A 197 -5.59 8.83 11.20
CA TYR A 197 -6.29 8.42 9.99
C TYR A 197 -6.31 9.60 9.01
N PRO A 198 -6.06 9.36 7.70
CA PRO A 198 -6.12 10.42 6.71
C PRO A 198 -7.48 11.11 6.81
N THR A 199 -7.48 12.36 7.23
CA THR A 199 -8.69 13.16 7.29
C THR A 199 -9.11 13.53 5.87
N ALA A 200 -10.42 13.78 5.67
CA ALA A 200 -11.00 14.21 4.40
C ALA A 200 -10.39 15.49 3.80
N ILE A 201 -9.44 16.12 4.48
CA ILE A 201 -8.79 17.39 4.12
C ILE A 201 -7.43 17.17 3.41
N GLY A 202 -6.99 15.90 3.22
CA GLY A 202 -5.75 15.61 2.47
C GLY A 202 -4.45 15.97 3.20
N MET A 203 -4.49 16.25 4.50
CA MET A 203 -3.28 16.40 5.32
C MET A 203 -2.75 15.01 5.65
N GLN A 204 -1.61 14.65 5.09
CA GLN A 204 -0.83 13.52 5.56
C GLN A 204 -0.11 13.97 6.83
N VAL A 205 -0.54 13.47 7.97
CA VAL A 205 0.24 13.52 9.19
C VAL A 205 0.93 12.16 9.32
N GLU A 206 2.22 12.18 9.49
CA GLU A 206 2.99 10.96 9.71
C GLU A 206 2.60 10.35 11.06
N ASP A 207 2.52 9.03 11.09
CA ASP A 207 2.29 8.32 12.35
C ASP A 207 3.49 8.53 13.27
N GLU A 208 3.25 8.86 14.54
CA GLU A 208 4.28 9.21 15.50
C GLU A 208 4.14 8.39 16.77
N VAL A 209 5.27 8.04 17.37
CA VAL A 209 5.35 7.45 18.71
C VAL A 209 6.35 8.23 19.55
N MET A 210 5.92 8.72 20.68
CA MET A 210 6.82 9.37 21.65
C MET A 210 7.07 8.48 22.85
N VAL A 211 8.34 8.31 23.19
CA VAL A 211 8.78 7.63 24.40
C VAL A 211 9.17 8.67 25.44
N LEU A 212 8.39 8.78 26.50
CA LEU A 212 8.74 9.58 27.67
C LEU A 212 9.64 8.76 28.59
N GLN A 213 10.79 9.34 28.96
CA GLN A 213 11.81 8.71 29.78
C GLN A 213 12.68 9.74 30.51
N GLU A 214 13.40 9.32 31.57
CA GLU A 214 14.24 10.20 32.38
C GLU A 214 15.38 10.84 31.56
N SER A 215 15.94 10.14 30.61
CA SER A 215 16.98 10.68 29.69
C SER A 215 16.48 11.74 28.72
N GLY A 216 15.18 12.00 28.68
CA GLY A 216 14.49 12.94 27.82
C GLY A 216 13.61 12.21 26.79
N PRO A 217 12.51 12.85 26.38
CA PRO A 217 11.60 12.29 25.38
C PRO A 217 12.27 12.08 24.03
N VAL A 218 11.92 10.98 23.37
CA VAL A 218 12.35 10.63 22.01
C VAL A 218 11.12 10.42 21.16
N GLU A 219 11.09 11.04 20.01
CA GLU A 219 10.11 10.80 18.97
C GLU A 219 10.61 9.77 17.97
N LEU A 220 9.73 8.86 17.63
CA LEU A 220 9.97 7.81 16.65
C LEU A 220 8.97 7.97 15.50
N ASP A 221 9.44 7.74 14.29
CA ASP A 221 8.57 7.49 13.15
C ASP A 221 7.66 6.29 13.46
N GLY A 222 6.36 6.46 13.29
CA GLY A 222 5.38 5.42 13.64
C GLY A 222 5.36 4.24 12.67
N ASN A 223 5.99 4.36 11.50
CA ASN A 223 6.08 3.30 10.51
C ASN A 223 7.34 2.46 10.69
N GLU A 224 8.47 3.12 10.93
CA GLU A 224 9.79 2.47 10.96
C GLU A 224 10.34 2.32 12.39
N LEU A 225 9.75 3.01 13.37
CA LEU A 225 10.22 3.14 14.74
C LEU A 225 11.67 3.67 14.82
N THR A 226 12.08 4.46 13.85
CA THR A 226 13.38 5.14 13.87
C THR A 226 13.27 6.47 14.61
N PRO A 227 14.27 6.87 15.41
CA PRO A 227 14.28 8.16 16.07
C PRO A 227 14.29 9.31 15.06
N VAL A 228 13.28 10.17 15.11
CA VAL A 228 13.15 11.36 14.25
C VAL A 228 13.39 12.65 15.00
N GLY A 229 13.21 12.65 16.33
CA GLY A 229 13.40 13.82 17.17
C GLY A 229 13.76 13.49 18.62
N TYR A 230 14.44 14.43 19.24
CA TYR A 230 14.72 14.43 20.67
C TYR A 230 14.20 15.73 21.23
N ALA A 231 13.16 15.71 22.07
CA ALA A 231 12.52 16.93 22.57
C ALA A 231 13.50 17.90 23.25
N ARG A 232 14.58 17.40 23.81
CA ARG A 232 15.65 18.24 24.38
C ARG A 232 16.35 19.14 23.35
N ASN A 233 16.34 18.78 22.07
CA ASN A 233 17.02 19.52 21.00
C ASN A 233 16.13 20.57 20.32
N GLU A 234 14.87 20.67 20.73
CA GLU A 234 13.89 21.52 20.06
C GLU A 234 13.70 22.91 20.72
N PHE A 235 14.33 23.12 21.87
CA PHE A 235 14.27 24.42 22.54
C PHE A 235 15.23 25.42 21.91
N PHE A 236 14.67 26.51 21.36
CA PHE A 236 15.45 27.56 20.71
C PHE A 236 16.44 28.26 21.65
N ASP A 237 16.03 28.53 22.90
CA ASP A 237 16.84 29.21 23.93
C ASP A 237 17.57 28.24 24.86
N GLY A 238 17.68 26.97 24.48
CA GLY A 238 18.26 25.91 25.30
C GLY A 238 17.22 25.19 26.17
N ILE A 239 17.64 24.05 26.71
CA ILE A 239 16.76 23.19 27.51
C ILE A 239 16.37 23.92 28.81
N PRO A 240 15.06 23.98 29.13
CA PRO A 240 14.62 24.58 30.43
C PRO A 240 15.22 23.87 31.64
N ASP A 241 15.52 24.66 32.69
CA ASP A 241 16.13 24.16 33.95
C ASP A 241 15.24 23.12 34.58
N ARG A 242 14.75 22.29 34.63
CA ARG A 242 13.86 21.26 35.18
C ARG A 242 13.01 20.59 34.13
N PHE A 243 13.53 20.53 32.89
CA PHE A 243 12.81 19.83 31.82
C PHE A 243 12.76 18.32 32.17
N ASP A 244 11.61 17.89 32.65
CA ASP A 244 11.35 16.51 33.10
C ASP A 244 9.90 16.09 32.71
N PRO A 245 9.59 15.91 31.44
CA PRO A 245 8.25 15.56 30.97
C PRO A 245 7.76 14.21 31.50
N VAL A 246 6.55 14.20 32.06
CA VAL A 246 5.90 13.01 32.61
C VAL A 246 4.70 12.55 31.80
N ASP A 247 4.13 13.45 30.99
CA ASP A 247 3.04 13.15 30.09
C ASP A 247 3.16 13.95 28.78
N ALA A 248 2.48 13.52 27.73
CA ALA A 248 2.41 14.21 26.46
C ALA A 248 1.10 13.98 25.74
N VAL A 249 0.76 14.93 24.87
CA VAL A 249 -0.29 14.78 23.85
C VAL A 249 0.31 15.17 22.52
N LEU A 250 0.20 14.28 21.54
CA LEU A 250 0.60 14.51 20.16
C LEU A 250 -0.64 14.86 19.37
N THR A 251 -0.57 15.92 18.56
CA THR A 251 -1.65 16.38 17.70
C THR A 251 -1.11 16.64 16.29
N PHE A 252 -2.00 16.87 15.32
CA PHE A 252 -1.59 17.14 13.94
C PHE A 252 -0.81 18.46 13.77
N ASP A 253 -0.94 19.39 14.72
CA ASP A 253 -0.35 20.73 14.68
C ASP A 253 0.78 20.93 15.70
N GLY A 254 1.11 19.92 16.48
CA GLY A 254 2.20 19.98 17.43
C GLY A 254 2.11 19.00 18.59
N LYS A 255 3.03 19.14 19.51
CA LYS A 255 3.12 18.31 20.71
C LYS A 255 3.05 19.18 21.97
N TRP A 256 2.42 18.61 22.98
CA TRP A 256 2.27 19.22 24.29
C TRP A 256 2.91 18.32 25.32
N LEU A 257 3.88 18.82 26.05
CA LEU A 257 4.60 18.07 27.08
C LEU A 257 4.21 18.60 28.46
N LEU A 258 3.62 17.78 29.29
CA LEU A 258 3.38 18.09 30.70
C LEU A 258 4.63 17.71 31.49
N ASN A 259 5.23 18.69 32.16
CA ASN A 259 6.40 18.54 32.97
C ASN A 259 6.04 18.13 34.41
N SER A 260 7.01 17.58 35.16
CA SER A 260 6.81 17.11 36.51
C SER A 260 6.51 18.23 37.54
N ASP A 261 6.73 19.48 37.19
CA ASP A 261 6.41 20.70 37.98
C ASP A 261 5.17 21.44 37.49
N ASP A 262 4.28 20.74 36.77
CA ASP A 262 3.01 21.24 36.25
C ASP A 262 3.11 22.30 35.11
N TYR A 263 4.31 22.56 34.56
CA TYR A 263 4.46 23.37 33.36
C TYR A 263 4.13 22.56 32.12
N ILE A 264 3.63 23.25 31.11
CA ILE A 264 3.35 22.68 29.79
C ILE A 264 4.26 23.34 28.76
N TYR A 265 4.98 22.54 28.00
CA TYR A 265 5.78 22.96 26.85
C TYR A 265 5.03 22.59 25.56
N MET A 266 5.13 23.44 24.55
CA MET A 266 4.53 23.24 23.24
C MET A 266 5.60 23.45 22.17
#